data_7b60cf7f027228d958826f04660cd193
#
_entry.id   7b60cf7f027228d958826f04660cd193
#
_cell.length_a   1.000
_cell.length_b   1.000
_cell.length_c   1.000
_cell.angle_alpha   90.00
_cell.angle_beta   90.00
_cell.angle_gamma   90.00
#
_symmetry.space_group_name_H-M   'P 1'
#
loop_
_entity.id
_entity.type
_entity.pdbx_description
1 polymer ?
#
loop_
_entity_poly.entity_id
_entity_poly.type
_entity_poly.pdbx_seq_one_letter_code
_entity_poly.pdbx_strand_id
1 'polypeptide(L)'
;MMGDLPSIQQLECFIIYGRVQNFTRAAKEANITQSAFSAQMKNLESALGVTLIQRSKRGSHLTEAGKVFLARITDWMDGLHKIVYDLQSANAAQPAELNVGILRTLGDIQVNRHIAHFRQTNKNLRFNVFDLETDQICRALQDDRLDVASTYYVADSLPAGGAAEYETAHFCWDNLVYYAPLLQPRVVPVTREAIARLPIVIYPKNHFMNKTFHAYFAPVLEKETPVISARLSTPYAMVYYCQQNGAGALLPERLLRALGCRDGWYELAQPLRVDACLIYKKNSPKIDLIRDYVSHVLQSFDEGQDSIHREKR
;
A
#
# COMPACT_ATOMS: atom_id res chain seq x y z
N MET A 1 21.52 -41.01 7.86
CA MET A 1 20.94 -40.44 9.09
C MET A 1 20.32 -39.11 8.72
N MET A 2 19.02 -39.01 8.82
CA MET A 2 18.38 -37.70 8.74
C MET A 2 18.78 -36.92 9.96
N GLY A 3 19.53 -35.82 9.80
CA GLY A 3 19.84 -34.93 10.90
C GLY A 3 18.52 -34.36 11.47
N ASP A 4 18.54 -34.01 12.76
CA ASP A 4 17.40 -33.38 13.41
C ASP A 4 17.00 -32.11 12.64
N LEU A 5 15.76 -32.07 12.16
CA LEU A 5 15.25 -30.88 11.47
C LEU A 5 15.07 -29.74 12.48
N PRO A 6 15.28 -28.48 12.05
CA PRO A 6 14.99 -27.31 12.89
C PRO A 6 13.53 -27.26 13.34
N SER A 7 13.27 -26.79 14.54
CA SER A 7 11.90 -26.56 15.01
C SER A 7 11.29 -25.31 14.35
N ILE A 8 9.96 -25.27 14.24
CA ILE A 8 9.23 -24.12 13.73
C ILE A 8 9.62 -22.85 14.51
N GLN A 9 9.72 -22.92 15.82
CA GLN A 9 10.12 -21.79 16.65
C GLN A 9 11.53 -21.26 16.32
N GLN A 10 12.46 -22.14 15.96
CA GLN A 10 13.81 -21.72 15.51
C GLN A 10 13.74 -20.99 14.18
N LEU A 11 12.90 -21.46 13.26
CA LEU A 11 12.70 -20.85 11.95
C LEU A 11 12.04 -19.47 12.07
N GLU A 12 10.99 -19.33 12.87
CA GLU A 12 10.33 -18.06 13.17
C GLU A 12 11.30 -17.05 13.80
N CYS A 13 12.07 -17.45 14.81
CA CYS A 13 13.11 -16.61 15.39
C CYS A 13 14.12 -16.14 14.35
N PHE A 14 14.52 -17.02 13.42
CA PHE A 14 15.47 -16.65 12.37
C PHE A 14 14.88 -15.67 11.37
N ILE A 15 13.61 -15.82 10.98
CA ILE A 15 12.89 -14.88 10.11
C ILE A 15 12.81 -13.51 10.80
N ILE A 16 12.45 -13.46 12.08
CA ILE A 16 12.44 -12.21 12.86
C ILE A 16 13.85 -11.56 12.87
N TYR A 17 14.89 -12.35 13.11
CA TYR A 17 16.26 -11.84 13.06
C TYR A 17 16.63 -11.27 11.69
N GLY A 18 16.22 -11.95 10.62
CA GLY A 18 16.47 -11.51 9.25
C GLY A 18 15.96 -10.09 8.98
N ARG A 19 14.79 -9.73 9.53
CA ARG A 19 14.19 -8.39 9.39
C ARG A 19 14.90 -7.32 10.21
N VAL A 20 15.25 -7.62 11.46
CA VAL A 20 15.74 -6.59 12.39
C VAL A 20 17.26 -6.57 12.58
N GLN A 21 17.95 -7.66 12.24
CA GLN A 21 19.41 -7.88 12.35
C GLN A 21 20.03 -7.41 13.68
N ASN A 22 19.27 -7.56 14.76
CA ASN A 22 19.66 -7.20 16.11
C ASN A 22 19.07 -8.19 17.12
N PHE A 23 19.92 -8.89 17.87
CA PHE A 23 19.49 -9.94 18.80
C PHE A 23 18.54 -9.46 19.90
N THR A 24 18.80 -8.28 20.46
CA THR A 24 17.95 -7.73 21.53
C THR A 24 16.56 -7.35 21.01
N ARG A 25 16.49 -6.70 19.85
CA ARG A 25 15.22 -6.37 19.22
C ARG A 25 14.47 -7.60 18.75
N ALA A 26 15.16 -8.56 18.14
CA ALA A 26 14.57 -9.81 17.69
C ALA A 26 14.00 -10.64 18.85
N ALA A 27 14.72 -10.72 19.98
CA ALA A 27 14.23 -11.38 21.18
C ALA A 27 12.97 -10.73 21.75
N LYS A 28 12.93 -9.38 21.78
CA LYS A 28 11.74 -8.63 22.19
C LYS A 28 10.56 -8.90 21.27
N GLU A 29 10.77 -8.92 19.95
CA GLU A 29 9.73 -9.19 18.95
C GLU A 29 9.23 -10.64 19.03
N ALA A 30 10.13 -11.59 19.32
CA ALA A 30 9.79 -12.99 19.56
C ALA A 30 9.20 -13.27 20.97
N ASN A 31 9.03 -12.26 21.82
CA ASN A 31 8.55 -12.38 23.21
C ASN A 31 9.35 -13.37 24.08
N ILE A 32 10.66 -13.44 23.87
CA ILE A 32 11.59 -14.27 24.68
C ILE A 32 12.80 -13.47 25.16
N THR A 33 13.57 -14.03 26.09
CA THR A 33 14.81 -13.40 26.55
C THR A 33 15.88 -13.44 25.46
N GLN A 34 16.83 -12.47 25.48
CA GLN A 34 17.96 -12.47 24.56
C GLN A 34 18.81 -13.72 24.62
N SER A 35 18.98 -14.29 25.85
CA SER A 35 19.70 -15.54 26.03
C SER A 35 19.02 -16.73 25.38
N ALA A 36 17.71 -16.86 25.57
CA ALA A 36 16.88 -17.87 24.89
C ALA A 36 16.91 -17.70 23.37
N PHE A 37 16.77 -16.48 22.87
CA PHE A 37 16.87 -16.20 21.43
C PHE A 37 18.23 -16.61 20.85
N SER A 38 19.33 -16.27 21.56
CA SER A 38 20.68 -16.64 21.13
C SER A 38 20.88 -18.17 21.14
N ALA A 39 20.28 -18.88 22.09
CA ALA A 39 20.29 -20.35 22.12
C ALA A 39 19.51 -20.95 20.95
N GLN A 40 18.33 -20.40 20.62
CA GLN A 40 17.54 -20.82 19.43
C GLN A 40 18.35 -20.68 18.14
N MET A 41 19.04 -19.55 17.93
CA MET A 41 19.88 -19.35 16.75
C MET A 41 21.04 -20.32 16.67
N LYS A 42 21.72 -20.58 17.82
CA LYS A 42 22.81 -21.56 17.89
C LYS A 42 22.32 -22.97 17.57
N ASN A 43 21.16 -23.35 18.11
CA ASN A 43 20.58 -24.67 17.86
C ASN A 43 20.17 -24.84 16.39
N LEU A 44 19.61 -23.78 15.77
CA LEU A 44 19.29 -23.75 14.34
C LEU A 44 20.56 -23.99 13.49
N GLU A 45 21.62 -23.22 13.74
CA GLU A 45 22.89 -23.36 13.01
C GLU A 45 23.50 -24.77 13.20
N SER A 46 23.39 -25.31 14.42
CA SER A 46 23.86 -26.67 14.72
C SER A 46 23.04 -27.74 13.98
N ALA A 47 21.72 -27.62 13.93
CA ALA A 47 20.85 -28.55 13.19
C ALA A 47 21.13 -28.54 11.69
N LEU A 48 21.42 -27.35 11.12
CA LEU A 48 21.72 -27.21 9.71
C LEU A 48 23.20 -27.48 9.36
N GLY A 49 24.11 -27.50 10.36
CA GLY A 49 25.53 -27.63 10.12
C GLY A 49 26.19 -26.45 9.42
N VAL A 50 25.48 -25.28 9.39
CA VAL A 50 25.91 -24.09 8.63
C VAL A 50 25.75 -22.83 9.50
N THR A 51 26.74 -21.94 9.45
CA THR A 51 26.67 -20.63 10.11
C THR A 51 25.82 -19.69 9.27
N LEU A 52 24.71 -19.24 9.84
CA LEU A 52 23.77 -18.32 9.20
C LEU A 52 23.99 -16.85 9.61
N ILE A 53 24.54 -16.64 10.83
CA ILE A 53 24.72 -15.33 11.44
C ILE A 53 26.19 -15.15 11.82
N GLN A 54 26.83 -14.14 11.26
CA GLN A 54 28.18 -13.75 11.65
C GLN A 54 28.13 -12.66 12.70
N ARG A 55 28.83 -12.87 13.82
CA ARG A 55 28.93 -11.91 14.93
C ARG A 55 30.29 -11.22 14.89
N SER A 56 30.30 -9.91 15.11
CA SER A 56 31.48 -9.07 15.14
C SER A 56 31.41 -8.06 16.29
N LYS A 57 32.53 -7.38 16.58
CA LYS A 57 32.54 -6.27 17.56
C LYS A 57 31.64 -5.10 17.16
N ARG A 58 31.24 -5.02 15.88
CA ARG A 58 30.37 -3.96 15.32
C ARG A 58 28.91 -4.39 15.20
N GLY A 59 28.55 -5.57 15.66
CA GLY A 59 27.20 -6.12 15.55
C GLY A 59 27.15 -7.51 14.92
N SER A 60 25.98 -7.90 14.47
CA SER A 60 25.74 -9.19 13.81
C SER A 60 25.01 -8.98 12.46
N HIS A 61 25.34 -9.82 11.48
CA HIS A 61 24.73 -9.79 10.15
C HIS A 61 24.59 -11.20 9.58
N LEU A 62 23.72 -11.36 8.58
CA LEU A 62 23.53 -12.63 7.88
C LEU A 62 24.76 -12.97 7.03
N THR A 63 25.16 -14.24 7.02
CA THR A 63 26.08 -14.78 6.02
C THR A 63 25.38 -14.92 4.66
N GLU A 64 26.12 -15.23 3.59
CA GLU A 64 25.47 -15.52 2.29
C GLU A 64 24.55 -16.75 2.41
N ALA A 65 24.96 -17.79 3.13
CA ALA A 65 24.10 -18.93 3.44
C ALA A 65 22.86 -18.50 4.24
N GLY A 66 23.01 -17.57 5.19
CA GLY A 66 21.90 -17.00 5.96
C GLY A 66 20.89 -16.25 5.08
N LYS A 67 21.33 -15.47 4.11
CA LYS A 67 20.44 -14.74 3.18
C LYS A 67 19.64 -15.71 2.29
N VAL A 68 20.32 -16.71 1.72
CA VAL A 68 19.66 -17.74 0.90
C VAL A 68 18.68 -18.56 1.73
N PHE A 69 19.06 -18.94 2.95
CA PHE A 69 18.17 -19.67 3.85
C PHE A 69 16.96 -18.83 4.26
N LEU A 70 17.16 -17.53 4.58
CA LEU A 70 16.07 -16.63 4.94
C LEU A 70 15.01 -16.55 3.86
N ALA A 71 15.41 -16.32 2.60
CA ALA A 71 14.46 -16.24 1.48
C ALA A 71 13.62 -17.52 1.38
N ARG A 72 14.29 -18.68 1.33
CA ARG A 72 13.60 -19.98 1.15
C ARG A 72 12.71 -20.37 2.33
N ILE A 73 13.15 -20.08 3.56
CA ILE A 73 12.37 -20.46 4.73
C ILE A 73 11.17 -19.54 4.95
N THR A 74 11.25 -18.28 4.53
CA THR A 74 10.10 -17.37 4.51
C THR A 74 9.02 -17.92 3.60
N ASP A 75 9.35 -18.24 2.34
CA ASP A 75 8.38 -18.82 1.38
C ASP A 75 7.77 -20.13 1.90
N TRP A 76 8.57 -20.96 2.57
CA TRP A 76 8.08 -22.23 3.11
C TRP A 76 7.13 -22.02 4.30
N MET A 77 7.46 -21.10 5.23
CA MET A 77 6.61 -20.76 6.36
C MET A 77 5.28 -20.15 5.91
N ASP A 78 5.29 -19.29 4.91
CA ASP A 78 4.08 -18.72 4.31
C ASP A 78 3.20 -19.83 3.71
N GLY A 79 3.81 -20.81 3.03
CA GLY A 79 3.10 -22.00 2.53
C GLY A 79 2.48 -22.85 3.65
N LEU A 80 3.19 -23.03 4.77
CA LEU A 80 2.67 -23.77 5.94
C LEU A 80 1.49 -23.01 6.59
N HIS A 81 1.63 -21.71 6.80
CA HIS A 81 0.56 -20.87 7.33
C HIS A 81 -0.67 -20.93 6.43
N LYS A 82 -0.49 -20.94 5.11
CA LYS A 82 -1.58 -21.07 4.17
C LYS A 82 -2.31 -22.42 4.31
N ILE A 83 -1.57 -23.52 4.45
CA ILE A 83 -2.17 -24.85 4.67
C ILE A 83 -2.98 -24.89 5.96
N VAL A 84 -2.41 -24.35 7.06
CA VAL A 84 -3.11 -24.29 8.36
C VAL A 84 -4.37 -23.43 8.25
N TYR A 85 -4.27 -22.28 7.61
CA TYR A 85 -5.41 -21.41 7.36
C TYR A 85 -6.49 -22.08 6.53
N ASP A 86 -6.13 -22.75 5.43
CA ASP A 86 -7.06 -23.47 4.55
C ASP A 86 -7.81 -24.58 5.30
N LEU A 87 -7.11 -25.31 6.19
CA LEU A 87 -7.72 -26.35 7.02
C LEU A 87 -8.64 -25.76 8.09
N GLN A 88 -8.25 -24.67 8.73
CA GLN A 88 -9.09 -23.99 9.72
C GLN A 88 -10.32 -23.37 9.06
N SER A 89 -10.17 -22.80 7.88
CA SER A 89 -11.27 -22.23 7.10
C SER A 89 -12.21 -23.30 6.54
N ALA A 90 -11.72 -24.48 6.20
CA ALA A 90 -12.54 -25.62 5.76
C ALA A 90 -13.42 -26.19 6.90
N ASN A 91 -12.97 -26.07 8.16
CA ASN A 91 -13.72 -26.48 9.34
C ASN A 91 -14.64 -25.37 9.91
N ALA A 92 -14.48 -24.13 9.46
CA ALA A 92 -15.33 -23.03 9.88
C ALA A 92 -16.65 -23.09 9.13
N ALA A 93 -17.77 -23.04 9.84
CA ALA A 93 -19.11 -23.02 9.26
C ALA A 93 -19.44 -21.75 8.46
N GLN A 94 -18.53 -20.77 8.45
CA GLN A 94 -18.64 -19.53 7.67
C GLN A 94 -17.38 -19.31 6.83
N PRO A 95 -17.51 -18.81 5.59
CA PRO A 95 -16.37 -18.44 4.77
C PRO A 95 -15.55 -17.35 5.46
N ALA A 96 -14.23 -17.41 5.35
CA ALA A 96 -13.37 -16.32 5.83
C ALA A 96 -13.76 -15.00 5.14
N GLU A 97 -13.72 -13.90 5.87
CA GLU A 97 -14.07 -12.57 5.35
C GLU A 97 -12.87 -11.63 5.43
N LEU A 98 -12.64 -10.88 4.34
CA LEU A 98 -11.70 -9.77 4.31
C LEU A 98 -12.45 -8.47 4.04
N ASN A 99 -12.36 -7.55 5.00
CA ASN A 99 -12.97 -6.23 4.94
C ASN A 99 -11.94 -5.23 4.39
N VAL A 100 -12.13 -4.79 3.16
CA VAL A 100 -11.21 -3.91 2.43
C VAL A 100 -11.79 -2.51 2.32
N GLY A 101 -11.09 -1.53 2.90
CA GLY A 101 -11.40 -0.11 2.70
C GLY A 101 -10.70 0.43 1.45
N ILE A 102 -11.38 1.30 0.72
CA ILE A 102 -10.78 2.01 -0.41
C ILE A 102 -11.04 3.49 -0.24
N LEU A 103 -9.99 4.26 -0.35
CA LEU A 103 -10.13 5.69 -0.41
C LEU A 103 -10.87 6.08 -1.69
N ARG A 104 -11.97 6.80 -1.55
CA ARG A 104 -12.83 7.22 -2.67
C ARG A 104 -12.09 7.94 -3.79
N THR A 105 -11.03 8.70 -3.47
CA THR A 105 -10.20 9.40 -4.47
C THR A 105 -9.24 8.49 -5.22
N LEU A 106 -8.91 7.31 -4.68
CA LEU A 106 -8.15 6.29 -5.42
C LEU A 106 -8.99 5.66 -6.54
N GLY A 107 -10.30 5.62 -6.33
CA GLY A 107 -11.25 4.93 -7.21
C GLY A 107 -11.21 3.41 -7.06
N ASP A 108 -12.32 2.77 -7.35
CA ASP A 108 -12.54 1.33 -7.23
C ASP A 108 -11.89 0.47 -8.34
N ILE A 109 -11.29 1.11 -9.31
CA ILE A 109 -10.80 0.47 -10.55
C ILE A 109 -9.79 -0.64 -10.27
N GLN A 110 -8.98 -0.47 -9.24
CA GLN A 110 -7.94 -1.45 -8.88
C GLN A 110 -8.49 -2.61 -8.07
N VAL A 111 -9.42 -2.32 -7.18
CA VAL A 111 -9.97 -3.32 -6.26
C VAL A 111 -10.67 -4.42 -7.00
N ASN A 112 -11.51 -4.11 -7.96
CA ASN A 112 -12.21 -5.12 -8.74
C ASN A 112 -11.23 -6.05 -9.47
N ARG A 113 -10.13 -5.51 -9.99
CA ARG A 113 -9.11 -6.31 -10.67
C ARG A 113 -8.33 -7.20 -9.69
N HIS A 114 -7.86 -6.64 -8.57
CA HIS A 114 -7.08 -7.38 -7.57
C HIS A 114 -7.92 -8.39 -6.81
N ILE A 115 -9.13 -8.02 -6.39
CA ILE A 115 -10.05 -8.94 -5.70
C ILE A 115 -10.45 -10.10 -6.63
N ALA A 116 -10.78 -9.82 -7.89
CA ALA A 116 -11.16 -10.87 -8.83
C ALA A 116 -10.03 -11.89 -9.02
N HIS A 117 -8.79 -11.42 -9.12
CA HIS A 117 -7.64 -12.32 -9.26
C HIS A 117 -7.33 -13.06 -7.95
N PHE A 118 -7.31 -12.37 -6.81
CA PHE A 118 -7.06 -12.99 -5.50
C PHE A 118 -8.11 -14.06 -5.15
N ARG A 119 -9.38 -13.87 -5.55
CA ARG A 119 -10.43 -14.87 -5.40
C ARG A 119 -10.23 -16.13 -6.20
N GLN A 120 -9.48 -16.11 -7.29
CA GLN A 120 -9.21 -17.34 -8.09
C GLN A 120 -8.43 -18.36 -7.27
N THR A 121 -7.50 -17.90 -6.42
CA THR A 121 -6.70 -18.74 -5.53
C THR A 121 -7.37 -18.96 -4.16
N ASN A 122 -8.28 -18.08 -3.74
CA ASN A 122 -8.96 -18.09 -2.43
C ASN A 122 -10.48 -18.20 -2.59
N LYS A 123 -10.97 -19.32 -3.13
CA LYS A 123 -12.39 -19.51 -3.52
C LYS A 123 -13.40 -19.39 -2.38
N ASN A 124 -12.99 -19.72 -1.15
CA ASN A 124 -13.85 -19.66 0.04
C ASN A 124 -13.76 -18.31 0.80
N LEU A 125 -13.10 -17.32 0.21
CA LEU A 125 -12.97 -16.00 0.83
C LEU A 125 -14.08 -15.07 0.35
N ARG A 126 -14.74 -14.39 1.30
CA ARG A 126 -15.69 -13.31 1.04
C ARG A 126 -14.99 -11.98 1.19
N PHE A 127 -15.19 -11.09 0.22
CA PHE A 127 -14.72 -9.70 0.30
C PHE A 127 -15.89 -8.77 0.59
N ASN A 128 -15.71 -7.92 1.58
CA ASN A 128 -16.56 -6.75 1.81
C ASN A 128 -15.71 -5.51 1.48
N VAL A 129 -16.16 -4.72 0.51
CA VAL A 129 -15.43 -3.56 0.02
C VAL A 129 -16.18 -2.30 0.40
N PHE A 130 -15.49 -1.36 1.01
CA PHE A 130 -16.05 -0.11 1.51
C PHE A 130 -15.35 1.08 0.86
N ASP A 131 -16.12 1.93 0.19
CA ASP A 131 -15.66 3.18 -0.40
C ASP A 131 -15.76 4.31 0.64
N LEU A 132 -14.63 4.78 1.14
CA LEU A 132 -14.53 5.60 2.35
C LEU A 132 -13.67 6.84 2.13
N GLU A 133 -13.83 7.84 3.02
CA GLU A 133 -12.91 8.96 3.18
C GLU A 133 -11.81 8.62 4.20
N THR A 134 -10.72 9.39 4.20
CA THR A 134 -9.53 9.11 5.04
C THR A 134 -9.85 8.96 6.53
N ASP A 135 -10.68 9.83 7.09
CA ASP A 135 -11.07 9.79 8.49
C ASP A 135 -11.95 8.57 8.83
N GLN A 136 -12.78 8.15 7.89
CA GLN A 136 -13.60 6.93 7.99
C GLN A 136 -12.72 5.67 7.94
N ILE A 137 -11.72 5.64 7.05
CA ILE A 137 -10.73 4.56 6.98
C ILE A 137 -9.99 4.44 8.32
N CYS A 138 -9.47 5.55 8.85
CA CYS A 138 -8.75 5.55 10.13
C CYS A 138 -9.61 4.98 11.27
N ARG A 139 -10.85 5.46 11.42
CA ARG A 139 -11.77 4.96 12.45
C ARG A 139 -12.12 3.48 12.24
N ALA A 140 -12.40 3.08 11.02
CA ALA A 140 -12.78 1.70 10.72
C ALA A 140 -11.64 0.69 10.94
N LEU A 141 -10.38 1.10 10.70
CA LEU A 141 -9.19 0.32 11.07
C LEU A 141 -9.00 0.24 12.59
N GLN A 142 -9.23 1.36 13.32
CA GLN A 142 -9.16 1.38 14.79
C GLN A 142 -10.19 0.46 15.44
N ASP A 143 -11.42 0.48 14.92
CA ASP A 143 -12.57 -0.28 15.42
C ASP A 143 -12.59 -1.75 14.91
N ASP A 144 -11.52 -2.23 14.25
CA ASP A 144 -11.42 -3.56 13.62
C ASP A 144 -12.55 -3.88 12.62
N ARG A 145 -13.17 -2.84 12.03
CA ARG A 145 -14.19 -2.98 10.98
C ARG A 145 -13.59 -3.13 9.60
N LEU A 146 -12.32 -2.73 9.43
CA LEU A 146 -11.52 -3.00 8.25
C LEU A 146 -10.30 -3.85 8.63
N ASP A 147 -9.96 -4.76 7.75
CA ASP A 147 -8.74 -5.57 7.86
C ASP A 147 -7.57 -4.89 7.17
N VAL A 148 -7.82 -4.27 6.02
CA VAL A 148 -6.83 -3.54 5.21
C VAL A 148 -7.51 -2.38 4.47
N ALA A 149 -6.79 -1.31 4.22
CA ALA A 149 -7.29 -0.20 3.41
C ALA A 149 -6.27 0.29 2.39
N SER A 150 -6.75 0.60 1.17
CA SER A 150 -5.99 1.32 0.15
C SER A 150 -6.24 2.83 0.31
N THR A 151 -5.18 3.61 0.46
CA THR A 151 -5.28 5.06 0.66
C THR A 151 -4.07 5.79 0.07
N TYR A 152 -4.16 7.11 0.01
CA TYR A 152 -2.96 7.93 -0.20
C TYR A 152 -2.25 8.16 1.12
N TYR A 153 -0.94 7.94 1.12
CA TYR A 153 -0.11 8.22 2.30
C TYR A 153 0.08 9.73 2.46
N VAL A 154 -0.36 10.24 3.61
CA VAL A 154 -0.05 11.57 4.08
C VAL A 154 0.52 11.41 5.49
N ALA A 155 1.66 12.03 5.78
CA ALA A 155 2.43 11.78 7.01
C ALA A 155 1.60 11.84 8.32
N ASP A 156 0.54 12.65 8.36
CA ASP A 156 -0.35 12.81 9.52
C ASP A 156 -1.66 12.02 9.40
N SER A 157 -1.80 11.13 8.43
CA SER A 157 -3.07 10.42 8.14
C SER A 157 -3.10 8.96 8.59
N LEU A 158 -2.12 8.54 9.38
CA LEU A 158 -2.18 7.22 10.01
C LEU A 158 -3.22 7.23 11.14
N PRO A 159 -3.91 6.09 11.39
CA PRO A 159 -4.75 5.95 12.56
C PRO A 159 -3.98 6.18 13.88
N ALA A 160 -4.68 6.45 14.97
CA ALA A 160 -4.04 6.58 16.28
C ALA A 160 -3.22 5.33 16.60
N GLY A 161 -2.02 5.50 17.16
CA GLY A 161 -1.00 4.45 17.30
C GLY A 161 0.06 4.50 16.21
N GLY A 162 -0.23 5.14 15.07
CA GLY A 162 0.73 5.42 14.00
C GLY A 162 1.52 4.18 13.55
N ALA A 163 2.77 4.38 13.15
CA ALA A 163 3.66 3.30 12.69
C ALA A 163 4.01 2.25 13.77
N ALA A 164 3.64 2.47 15.05
CA ALA A 164 3.82 1.44 16.09
C ALA A 164 2.79 0.31 15.92
N GLU A 165 1.54 0.63 15.60
CA GLU A 165 0.44 -0.33 15.50
C GLU A 165 0.11 -0.73 14.07
N TYR A 166 0.35 0.16 13.10
CA TYR A 166 0.00 -0.05 11.70
C TYR A 166 1.24 -0.27 10.83
N GLU A 167 1.08 -1.09 9.82
CA GLU A 167 2.03 -1.29 8.73
C GLU A 167 1.49 -0.63 7.48
N THR A 168 2.39 -0.02 6.69
CA THR A 168 2.06 0.59 5.41
C THR A 168 2.89 -0.07 4.31
N ALA A 169 2.25 -0.46 3.23
CA ALA A 169 2.91 -1.02 2.05
C ALA A 169 2.63 -0.11 0.85
N HIS A 170 3.67 0.53 0.34
CA HIS A 170 3.60 1.31 -0.89
C HIS A 170 3.35 0.42 -2.09
N PHE A 171 2.43 0.78 -2.98
CA PHE A 171 2.16 0.01 -4.19
C PHE A 171 2.28 0.83 -5.48
N CYS A 172 2.07 2.14 -5.47
CA CYS A 172 2.36 2.98 -6.63
C CYS A 172 2.44 4.48 -6.30
N TRP A 173 3.09 5.23 -7.18
CA TRP A 173 3.00 6.68 -7.24
C TRP A 173 1.95 7.10 -8.28
N ASP A 174 0.90 7.78 -7.83
CA ASP A 174 -0.06 8.38 -8.74
C ASP A 174 0.45 9.75 -9.21
N ASN A 175 0.68 9.89 -10.50
CA ASN A 175 0.95 11.18 -11.13
C ASN A 175 -0.37 11.93 -11.31
N LEU A 176 -0.46 13.14 -10.77
CA LEU A 176 -1.59 14.02 -11.04
C LEU A 176 -1.34 14.79 -12.34
N VAL A 177 -2.38 14.91 -13.12
CA VAL A 177 -2.41 15.68 -14.37
C VAL A 177 -3.53 16.71 -14.31
N TYR A 178 -3.44 17.77 -15.13
CA TYR A 178 -4.51 18.74 -15.27
C TYR A 178 -5.51 18.23 -16.32
N TYR A 179 -6.68 17.78 -15.87
CA TYR A 179 -7.77 17.33 -16.73
C TYR A 179 -8.70 18.49 -17.04
N ALA A 180 -8.77 18.90 -18.30
CA ALA A 180 -9.54 20.06 -18.75
C ALA A 180 -9.98 19.88 -20.22
N PRO A 181 -10.91 18.96 -20.52
CA PRO A 181 -11.23 18.52 -21.88
C PRO A 181 -11.82 19.61 -22.77
N LEU A 182 -12.46 20.62 -22.19
CA LEU A 182 -13.03 21.76 -22.92
C LEU A 182 -12.11 23.00 -22.93
N LEU A 183 -10.96 22.94 -22.26
CA LEU A 183 -9.98 24.01 -22.23
C LEU A 183 -8.75 23.57 -23.01
N GLN A 184 -8.18 24.48 -23.78
CA GLN A 184 -6.92 24.25 -24.49
C GLN A 184 -5.85 25.14 -23.88
N PRO A 185 -5.02 24.62 -22.93
CA PRO A 185 -3.90 25.35 -22.40
C PRO A 185 -2.94 25.79 -23.51
N ARG A 186 -2.53 27.06 -23.48
CA ARG A 186 -1.63 27.64 -24.50
C ARG A 186 -0.20 27.05 -24.45
N VAL A 187 0.18 26.51 -23.30
CA VAL A 187 1.51 25.96 -23.05
C VAL A 187 1.37 24.60 -22.38
N VAL A 188 2.10 23.62 -22.89
CA VAL A 188 2.17 22.25 -22.33
C VAL A 188 3.67 21.92 -22.20
N PRO A 189 4.14 21.39 -21.06
CA PRO A 189 3.39 21.09 -19.82
C PRO A 189 2.78 22.33 -19.13
N VAL A 190 1.62 22.17 -18.46
CA VAL A 190 0.86 23.28 -17.87
C VAL A 190 1.46 23.69 -16.54
N THR A 191 1.73 25.00 -16.37
CA THR A 191 2.27 25.51 -15.11
C THR A 191 1.15 25.76 -14.10
N ARG A 192 1.49 25.75 -12.79
CA ARG A 192 0.54 26.06 -11.70
C ARG A 192 -0.04 27.46 -11.83
N GLU A 193 0.74 28.43 -12.33
CA GLU A 193 0.32 29.80 -12.59
C GLU A 193 -0.77 29.85 -13.69
N ALA A 194 -0.59 29.05 -14.75
CA ALA A 194 -1.59 28.96 -15.81
C ALA A 194 -2.89 28.31 -15.31
N ILE A 195 -2.79 27.25 -14.49
CA ILE A 195 -3.95 26.58 -13.89
C ILE A 195 -4.71 27.52 -12.95
N ALA A 196 -4.03 28.32 -12.14
CA ALA A 196 -4.64 29.24 -11.19
C ALA A 196 -5.53 30.31 -11.87
N ARG A 197 -5.26 30.63 -13.13
CA ARG A 197 -6.02 31.59 -13.95
C ARG A 197 -7.23 30.99 -14.67
N LEU A 198 -7.37 29.68 -14.63
CA LEU A 198 -8.46 28.93 -15.27
C LEU A 198 -9.49 28.50 -14.22
N PRO A 199 -10.76 28.32 -14.62
CA PRO A 199 -11.75 27.74 -13.72
C PRO A 199 -11.33 26.34 -13.27
N ILE A 200 -11.18 26.14 -11.95
CA ILE A 200 -10.72 24.88 -11.39
C ILE A 200 -11.77 24.26 -10.46
N VAL A 201 -11.91 22.94 -10.56
CA VAL A 201 -12.70 22.13 -9.63
C VAL A 201 -11.76 21.55 -8.58
N ILE A 202 -12.14 21.69 -7.32
CA ILE A 202 -11.36 21.20 -6.19
C ILE A 202 -12.22 20.38 -5.23
N TYR A 203 -11.61 19.70 -4.27
CA TYR A 203 -12.32 18.98 -3.22
C TYR A 203 -12.97 19.93 -2.19
N PRO A 204 -13.97 19.46 -1.40
CA PRO A 204 -14.54 20.20 -0.29
C PRO A 204 -13.48 20.65 0.71
N LYS A 205 -13.73 21.76 1.47
CA LYS A 205 -12.72 22.41 2.32
C LYS A 205 -11.97 21.47 3.27
N ASN A 206 -12.64 20.49 3.84
CA ASN A 206 -12.07 19.57 4.83
C ASN A 206 -11.48 18.30 4.22
N HIS A 207 -11.43 18.21 2.89
CA HIS A 207 -10.90 17.03 2.22
C HIS A 207 -9.36 16.99 2.33
N PHE A 208 -8.79 15.82 2.62
CA PHE A 208 -7.34 15.65 2.85
C PHE A 208 -6.49 16.12 1.65
N MET A 209 -6.94 15.90 0.42
CA MET A 209 -6.22 16.34 -0.81
C MET A 209 -6.04 17.87 -0.89
N ASN A 210 -6.84 18.66 -0.16
CA ASN A 210 -6.67 20.10 -0.16
C ASN A 210 -5.35 20.53 0.47
N LYS A 211 -4.80 19.79 1.43
CA LYS A 211 -3.45 20.05 1.98
C LYS A 211 -2.40 19.94 0.86
N THR A 212 -2.48 18.87 0.07
CA THR A 212 -1.59 18.62 -1.08
C THR A 212 -1.74 19.71 -2.15
N PHE A 213 -2.98 20.07 -2.50
CA PHE A 213 -3.25 21.12 -3.47
C PHE A 213 -2.81 22.50 -2.96
N HIS A 214 -3.05 22.80 -1.69
CA HIS A 214 -2.61 24.06 -1.09
C HIS A 214 -1.09 24.18 -1.12
N ALA A 215 -0.37 23.14 -0.76
CA ALA A 215 1.08 23.09 -0.84
C ALA A 215 1.57 23.25 -2.29
N TYR A 216 0.91 22.61 -3.26
CA TYR A 216 1.25 22.73 -4.66
C TYR A 216 1.08 24.14 -5.20
N PHE A 217 -0.03 24.81 -4.87
CA PHE A 217 -0.32 26.17 -5.32
C PHE A 217 0.27 27.27 -4.42
N ALA A 218 0.85 26.95 -3.27
CA ALA A 218 1.36 27.94 -2.33
C ALA A 218 2.22 29.06 -2.96
N PRO A 219 3.16 28.75 -3.90
CA PRO A 219 3.96 29.82 -4.52
C PRO A 219 3.16 30.79 -5.41
N VAL A 220 1.95 30.44 -5.78
CA VAL A 220 1.07 31.22 -6.67
C VAL A 220 0.02 31.98 -5.87
N LEU A 221 -0.43 31.41 -4.74
CA LEU A 221 -1.52 31.95 -3.90
C LEU A 221 -1.20 33.33 -3.30
N GLU A 222 0.08 33.68 -3.19
CA GLU A 222 0.51 35.02 -2.75
C GLU A 222 0.20 36.11 -3.79
N LYS A 223 0.08 35.72 -5.07
CA LYS A 223 -0.07 36.66 -6.20
C LYS A 223 -1.41 36.54 -6.91
N GLU A 224 -1.99 35.36 -6.91
CA GLU A 224 -3.21 35.05 -7.67
C GLU A 224 -4.17 34.20 -6.81
N THR A 225 -5.46 34.50 -6.90
CA THR A 225 -6.51 33.67 -6.27
C THR A 225 -7.11 32.75 -7.33
N PRO A 226 -7.01 31.42 -7.18
CA PRO A 226 -7.60 30.48 -8.13
C PRO A 226 -9.10 30.66 -8.28
N VAL A 227 -9.59 30.59 -9.52
CA VAL A 227 -11.01 30.69 -9.85
C VAL A 227 -11.66 29.34 -9.58
N ILE A 228 -12.20 29.16 -8.38
CA ILE A 228 -12.86 27.90 -7.99
C ILE A 228 -14.25 27.86 -8.63
N SER A 229 -14.43 26.97 -9.63
CA SER A 229 -15.69 26.76 -10.33
C SER A 229 -16.66 25.88 -9.54
N ALA A 230 -16.17 24.83 -8.90
CA ALA A 230 -16.97 23.93 -8.08
C ALA A 230 -16.13 23.24 -7.00
N ARG A 231 -16.83 22.68 -5.99
CA ARG A 231 -16.25 21.77 -4.99
C ARG A 231 -17.00 20.45 -5.03
N LEU A 232 -16.30 19.38 -5.41
CA LEU A 232 -16.89 18.05 -5.60
C LEU A 232 -16.10 17.02 -4.82
N SER A 233 -16.78 16.08 -4.19
CA SER A 233 -16.18 15.11 -3.25
C SER A 233 -15.60 13.86 -3.92
N THR A 234 -15.92 13.61 -5.18
CA THR A 234 -15.44 12.43 -5.90
C THR A 234 -14.76 12.79 -7.21
N PRO A 235 -13.69 12.08 -7.60
CA PRO A 235 -13.04 12.28 -8.89
C PRO A 235 -13.98 12.06 -10.08
N TYR A 236 -14.92 11.12 -9.97
CA TYR A 236 -15.93 10.85 -11.00
C TYR A 236 -16.81 12.08 -11.28
N ALA A 237 -17.30 12.71 -10.21
CA ALA A 237 -18.08 13.94 -10.34
C ALA A 237 -17.25 15.08 -10.93
N MET A 238 -15.95 15.16 -10.58
CA MET A 238 -15.04 16.15 -11.16
C MET A 238 -14.82 15.92 -12.65
N VAL A 239 -14.60 14.68 -13.08
CA VAL A 239 -14.45 14.32 -14.49
C VAL A 239 -15.70 14.74 -15.27
N TYR A 240 -16.87 14.32 -14.79
CA TYR A 240 -18.15 14.67 -15.42
C TYR A 240 -18.37 16.18 -15.50
N TYR A 241 -18.10 16.90 -14.42
CA TYR A 241 -18.23 18.35 -14.38
C TYR A 241 -17.29 19.04 -15.38
N CYS A 242 -16.03 18.64 -15.45
CA CYS A 242 -15.06 19.20 -16.40
C CYS A 242 -15.47 18.96 -17.85
N GLN A 243 -16.11 17.83 -18.15
CA GLN A 243 -16.64 17.51 -19.49
C GLN A 243 -17.80 18.41 -19.91
N GLN A 244 -18.49 19.03 -18.97
CA GLN A 244 -19.70 19.82 -19.26
C GLN A 244 -19.51 21.33 -19.07
N ASN A 245 -18.54 21.79 -18.28
CA ASN A 245 -18.56 23.15 -17.75
C ASN A 245 -17.27 23.98 -18.01
N GLY A 246 -16.45 23.61 -18.95
CA GLY A 246 -15.26 24.40 -19.28
C GLY A 246 -14.37 24.71 -18.08
N ALA A 247 -14.22 23.77 -17.16
CA ALA A 247 -13.35 23.83 -16.00
C ALA A 247 -12.33 22.70 -16.03
N GLY A 248 -11.27 22.79 -15.24
CA GLY A 248 -10.28 21.73 -15.10
C GLY A 248 -10.14 21.25 -13.67
N ALA A 249 -9.54 20.09 -13.47
CA ALA A 249 -9.25 19.51 -12.18
C ALA A 249 -7.87 18.82 -12.17
N LEU A 250 -7.22 18.75 -11.01
CA LEU A 250 -6.04 17.91 -10.83
C LEU A 250 -6.50 16.51 -10.42
N LEU A 251 -6.26 15.54 -11.29
CA LEU A 251 -6.73 14.16 -11.12
C LEU A 251 -5.62 13.16 -11.43
N PRO A 252 -5.64 11.96 -10.80
CA PRO A 252 -4.69 10.90 -11.13
C PRO A 252 -4.82 10.47 -12.60
N GLU A 253 -3.71 10.45 -13.34
CA GLU A 253 -3.69 10.00 -14.74
C GLU A 253 -4.25 8.57 -14.87
N ARG A 254 -3.89 7.70 -13.93
CA ARG A 254 -4.36 6.32 -13.89
C ARG A 254 -5.89 6.22 -13.81
N LEU A 255 -6.52 7.06 -13.00
CA LEU A 255 -7.98 7.13 -12.89
C LEU A 255 -8.61 7.56 -14.22
N LEU A 256 -8.08 8.60 -14.86
CA LEU A 256 -8.59 9.09 -16.15
C LEU A 256 -8.52 8.01 -17.23
N ARG A 257 -7.39 7.30 -17.32
CA ARG A 257 -7.23 6.15 -18.25
C ARG A 257 -8.26 5.07 -17.99
N ALA A 258 -8.49 4.72 -16.74
CA ALA A 258 -9.44 3.68 -16.37
C ALA A 258 -10.90 4.08 -16.59
N LEU A 259 -11.22 5.37 -16.53
CA LEU A 259 -12.53 5.92 -16.93
C LEU A 259 -12.70 6.05 -18.45
N GLY A 260 -11.68 5.62 -19.24
CA GLY A 260 -11.73 5.71 -20.69
C GLY A 260 -11.57 7.12 -21.26
N CYS A 261 -11.14 8.08 -20.43
CA CYS A 261 -10.76 9.39 -20.95
C CYS A 261 -9.49 9.21 -21.78
N ARG A 262 -9.55 9.49 -23.08
CA ARG A 262 -8.41 9.30 -24.00
C ARG A 262 -7.57 10.55 -24.18
N ASP A 263 -8.16 11.72 -23.93
CA ASP A 263 -7.55 13.04 -24.14
C ASP A 263 -8.09 14.05 -23.11
N GLY A 264 -7.73 15.32 -23.29
CA GLY A 264 -8.19 16.40 -22.42
C GLY A 264 -7.43 16.51 -21.10
N TRP A 265 -6.35 15.76 -20.91
CA TRP A 265 -5.44 15.98 -19.79
C TRP A 265 -4.06 16.44 -20.26
N TYR A 266 -3.38 17.17 -19.38
CA TYR A 266 -2.11 17.81 -19.67
C TYR A 266 -1.12 17.55 -18.52
N GLU A 267 0.12 17.25 -18.87
CA GLU A 267 1.20 17.10 -17.90
C GLU A 267 1.45 18.43 -17.17
N LEU A 268 1.83 18.32 -15.90
CA LEU A 268 2.18 19.47 -15.08
C LEU A 268 3.65 19.81 -15.25
N ALA A 269 3.96 21.10 -15.48
CA ALA A 269 5.33 21.58 -15.54
C ALA A 269 6.08 21.39 -14.21
N GLN A 270 5.37 21.48 -13.09
CA GLN A 270 5.84 21.09 -11.77
C GLN A 270 5.11 19.79 -11.40
N PRO A 271 5.77 18.62 -11.49
CA PRO A 271 5.13 17.35 -11.22
C PRO A 271 4.51 17.27 -9.82
N LEU A 272 3.31 16.75 -9.74
CA LEU A 272 2.62 16.47 -8.47
C LEU A 272 2.31 14.99 -8.40
N ARG A 273 2.88 14.33 -7.38
CA ARG A 273 2.71 12.90 -7.15
C ARG A 273 2.13 12.66 -5.77
N VAL A 274 1.32 11.63 -5.66
CA VAL A 274 0.78 11.16 -4.38
C VAL A 274 1.12 9.68 -4.22
N ASP A 275 1.52 9.33 -3.01
CA ASP A 275 1.90 7.96 -2.65
C ASP A 275 0.65 7.14 -2.34
N ALA A 276 0.39 6.09 -3.09
CA ALA A 276 -0.69 5.15 -2.84
C ALA A 276 -0.16 3.93 -2.07
N CYS A 277 -0.77 3.65 -0.93
CA CYS A 277 -0.35 2.60 -0.03
C CYS A 277 -1.52 1.78 0.52
N LEU A 278 -1.21 0.58 0.98
CA LEU A 278 -2.06 -0.24 1.82
C LEU A 278 -1.71 0.00 3.28
N ILE A 279 -2.72 0.10 4.14
CA ILE A 279 -2.57 0.25 5.59
C ILE A 279 -3.34 -0.86 6.28
N TYR A 280 -2.74 -1.50 7.29
CA TYR A 280 -3.34 -2.56 8.09
C TYR A 280 -2.70 -2.67 9.48
N LYS A 281 -3.42 -3.25 10.45
CA LYS A 281 -2.90 -3.51 11.80
C LYS A 281 -1.87 -4.63 11.80
N LYS A 282 -0.74 -4.43 12.48
CA LYS A 282 0.34 -5.42 12.62
C LYS A 282 -0.09 -6.67 13.41
N ASN A 283 -0.95 -6.49 14.39
CA ASN A 283 -1.40 -7.53 15.32
C ASN A 283 -2.82 -8.01 15.01
N SER A 284 -3.26 -7.93 13.74
CA SER A 284 -4.57 -8.45 13.34
C SER A 284 -4.62 -9.97 13.50
N PRO A 285 -5.72 -10.56 14.00
CA PRO A 285 -5.89 -12.01 13.99
C PRO A 285 -5.92 -12.62 12.57
N LYS A 286 -6.13 -11.80 11.56
CA LYS A 286 -6.12 -12.18 10.13
C LYS A 286 -4.83 -11.75 9.43
N ILE A 287 -3.73 -11.53 10.16
CA ILE A 287 -2.52 -10.89 9.61
C ILE A 287 -1.93 -11.67 8.40
N ASP A 288 -1.98 -12.98 8.43
CA ASP A 288 -1.44 -13.81 7.34
C ASP A 288 -2.27 -13.63 6.06
N LEU A 289 -3.61 -13.66 6.17
CA LEU A 289 -4.52 -13.38 5.04
C LEU A 289 -4.34 -11.96 4.51
N ILE A 290 -4.15 -10.98 5.40
CA ILE A 290 -3.92 -9.57 5.02
C ILE A 290 -2.60 -9.46 4.27
N ARG A 291 -1.52 -10.09 4.74
CA ARG A 291 -0.21 -10.07 4.08
C ARG A 291 -0.23 -10.75 2.71
N ASP A 292 -0.94 -11.87 2.59
CA ASP A 292 -1.17 -12.53 1.29
C ASP A 292 -1.85 -11.59 0.30
N TYR A 293 -2.91 -10.91 0.74
CA TYR A 293 -3.61 -9.93 -0.09
C TYR A 293 -2.71 -8.74 -0.47
N VAL A 294 -1.96 -8.20 0.50
CA VAL A 294 -1.01 -7.10 0.27
C VAL A 294 0.07 -7.51 -0.73
N SER A 295 0.68 -8.69 -0.55
CA SER A 295 1.70 -9.22 -1.47
C SER A 295 1.17 -9.37 -2.88
N HIS A 296 -0.06 -9.87 -3.02
CA HIS A 296 -0.73 -9.99 -4.30
C HIS A 296 -0.95 -8.63 -4.98
N VAL A 297 -1.39 -7.61 -4.22
CA VAL A 297 -1.55 -6.25 -4.75
C VAL A 297 -0.21 -5.70 -5.23
N LEU A 298 0.86 -5.84 -4.43
CA LEU A 298 2.20 -5.34 -4.79
C LEU A 298 2.72 -5.99 -6.09
N GLN A 299 2.65 -7.31 -6.21
CA GLN A 299 3.06 -8.04 -7.42
C GLN A 299 2.30 -7.58 -8.67
N SER A 300 1.00 -7.36 -8.55
CA SER A 300 0.17 -6.93 -9.68
C SER A 300 0.52 -5.52 -10.18
N PHE A 301 1.10 -4.67 -9.34
CA PHE A 301 1.56 -3.35 -9.74
C PHE A 301 2.93 -3.38 -10.39
N ASP A 302 3.85 -4.23 -9.93
CA ASP A 302 5.17 -4.40 -10.52
C ASP A 302 5.06 -4.91 -11.95
N GLU A 303 4.21 -5.92 -12.20
CA GLU A 303 3.94 -6.45 -13.54
C GLU A 303 3.28 -5.41 -14.48
N GLY A 304 2.45 -4.51 -13.92
CA GLY A 304 1.78 -3.44 -14.68
C GLY A 304 2.72 -2.30 -15.10
N GLN A 305 3.74 -1.99 -14.32
CA GLN A 305 4.73 -0.96 -14.67
C GLN A 305 5.64 -1.39 -15.83
N ASP A 306 6.01 -2.66 -15.91
CA ASP A 306 6.81 -3.21 -17.02
C ASP A 306 6.06 -3.21 -18.36
N SER A 307 4.73 -3.33 -18.35
CA SER A 307 3.93 -3.29 -19.59
C SER A 307 3.78 -1.87 -20.15
N ILE A 308 3.68 -0.84 -19.31
CA ILE A 308 3.58 0.56 -19.73
C ILE A 308 4.89 1.09 -20.36
N HIS A 309 6.04 0.58 -19.92
CA HIS A 309 7.33 0.92 -20.51
C HIS A 309 7.59 0.20 -21.85
N ARG A 310 6.91 -0.93 -22.14
CA ARG A 310 7.05 -1.62 -23.44
C ARG A 310 6.19 -1.01 -24.55
N GLU A 311 5.11 -0.30 -24.24
CA GLU A 311 4.29 0.39 -25.25
C GLU A 311 4.83 1.77 -25.66
N LYS A 312 5.84 2.29 -24.97
CA LYS A 312 6.52 3.57 -25.31
C LYS A 312 7.86 3.39 -26.06
N ARG A 313 8.17 2.16 -26.54
CA ARG A 313 9.26 1.84 -27.46
C ARG A 313 8.64 1.34 -28.76
#